data_9f6b607d058a494308aeab0ad1b416d9
#
_entry.id   9f6b607d058a494308aeab0ad1b416d9
#
_cell.length_a   1.000
_cell.length_b   1.000
_cell.length_c   1.000
_cell.angle_alpha   90.00
_cell.angle_beta   90.00
_cell.angle_gamma   90.00
#
_symmetry.space_group_name_H-M   'P 1'
#
loop_
_entity.id
_entity.type
_entity.pdbx_description
1 polymer ?
#
loop_
_entity_poly.entity_id
_entity_poly.type
_entity_poly.pdbx_seq_one_letter_code
_entity_poly.pdbx_strand_id
1 'polypeptide(L)'
;MELQDKVALVTGAGVRLGQAIAQQLAQLGMRVVIHYHHSEKGAKQTVQGLPGGESRHLILQADLKEVSSIKELVGTAEEKSGPISVLINNAADFFPTPLFSTTEEEWDHLLALNLKAPFFLAQTVAEGMKSRGEGKIINMVDSSTERPWVSFLPYCTSKAGLVSLTKGLARALSPEVQVNGIAPGTVLTPPDHAKMNFSSSVEHSLLKRIGSAEDIVQAVEYLLLSDFVTGTILPVDGGRSVY
;
A
#
# COMPACT_ATOMS: atom_id res chain seq x y z
N MET A 1 15.03 13.06 -2.76
CA MET A 1 14.91 12.97 -1.28
C MET A 1 15.89 11.94 -0.75
N GLU A 2 16.70 12.30 0.23
CA GLU A 2 17.53 11.34 0.97
C GLU A 2 16.63 10.53 1.92
N LEU A 3 16.82 9.20 1.98
CA LEU A 3 15.93 8.31 2.75
C LEU A 3 16.42 8.06 4.19
N GLN A 4 17.72 8.23 4.43
CA GLN A 4 18.34 7.97 5.73
C GLN A 4 17.62 8.75 6.85
N ASP A 5 17.21 8.05 7.90
CA ASP A 5 16.51 8.57 9.09
C ASP A 5 15.14 9.26 8.83
N LYS A 6 14.65 9.28 7.60
CA LYS A 6 13.29 9.72 7.29
C LYS A 6 12.26 8.71 7.80
N VAL A 7 11.06 9.17 8.11
CA VAL A 7 9.97 8.33 8.62
C VAL A 7 9.08 7.86 7.48
N ALA A 8 8.83 6.56 7.44
CA ALA A 8 7.86 5.94 6.54
C ALA A 8 6.71 5.33 7.34
N LEU A 9 5.47 5.66 6.98
CA LEU A 9 4.27 4.96 7.45
C LEU A 9 3.86 3.91 6.42
N VAL A 10 3.84 2.63 6.83
CA VAL A 10 3.38 1.53 5.99
C VAL A 10 2.11 0.93 6.57
N THR A 11 1.00 1.06 5.85
CA THR A 11 -0.28 0.50 6.30
C THR A 11 -0.38 -1.00 5.99
N GLY A 12 -0.94 -1.78 6.93
CA GLY A 12 -1.02 -3.25 6.78
C GLY A 12 0.35 -3.93 6.77
N ALA A 13 1.32 -3.39 7.52
CA ALA A 13 2.72 -3.86 7.49
C ALA A 13 3.01 -5.06 8.41
N GLY A 14 1.99 -5.61 9.07
CA GLY A 14 2.18 -6.76 9.97
C GLY A 14 2.43 -8.08 9.26
N VAL A 15 2.10 -8.21 7.99
CA VAL A 15 2.16 -9.48 7.25
C VAL A 15 2.43 -9.27 5.76
N ARG A 16 2.89 -10.34 5.10
CA ARG A 16 2.93 -10.46 3.64
C ARG A 16 3.69 -9.31 2.96
N LEU A 17 3.05 -8.66 1.97
CA LEU A 17 3.68 -7.61 1.16
C LEU A 17 4.07 -6.39 1.99
N GLY A 18 3.17 -5.95 2.89
CA GLY A 18 3.46 -4.82 3.77
C GLY A 18 4.67 -5.07 4.69
N GLN A 19 4.85 -6.30 5.17
CA GLN A 19 6.03 -6.71 5.92
C GLN A 19 7.31 -6.61 5.07
N ALA A 20 7.29 -7.13 3.84
CA ALA A 20 8.45 -7.06 2.94
C ALA A 20 8.83 -5.61 2.59
N ILE A 21 7.81 -4.76 2.33
CA ILE A 21 8.03 -3.34 2.10
C ILE A 21 8.66 -2.68 3.34
N ALA A 22 8.13 -2.93 4.54
CA ALA A 22 8.68 -2.39 5.79
C ALA A 22 10.14 -2.79 5.99
N GLN A 23 10.48 -4.05 5.68
CA GLN A 23 11.85 -4.57 5.75
C GLN A 23 12.79 -3.81 4.80
N GLN A 24 12.39 -3.61 3.56
CA GLN A 24 13.20 -2.86 2.58
C GLN A 24 13.40 -1.40 2.99
N LEU A 25 12.35 -0.73 3.44
CA LEU A 25 12.47 0.67 3.89
C LEU A 25 13.44 0.80 5.07
N ALA A 26 13.42 -0.14 6.00
CA ALA A 26 14.36 -0.17 7.11
C ALA A 26 15.81 -0.45 6.65
N GLN A 27 16.00 -1.31 5.64
CA GLN A 27 17.32 -1.55 5.03
C GLN A 27 17.85 -0.30 4.29
N LEU A 28 16.97 0.50 3.70
CA LEU A 28 17.30 1.80 3.11
C LEU A 28 17.58 2.90 4.17
N GLY A 29 17.62 2.54 5.45
CA GLY A 29 17.95 3.43 6.53
C GLY A 29 16.78 4.28 7.05
N MET A 30 15.56 4.01 6.63
CA MET A 30 14.38 4.73 7.14
C MET A 30 13.96 4.26 8.53
N ARG A 31 13.28 5.11 9.28
CA ARG A 31 12.47 4.73 10.44
C ARG A 31 11.08 4.34 9.95
N VAL A 32 10.59 3.17 10.34
CA VAL A 32 9.32 2.63 9.82
C VAL A 32 8.27 2.60 10.93
N VAL A 33 7.13 3.19 10.66
CA VAL A 33 5.91 3.02 11.45
C VAL A 33 5.10 1.89 10.81
N ILE A 34 4.98 0.79 11.55
CA ILE A 34 4.28 -0.43 11.15
C ILE A 34 2.84 -0.31 11.65
N HIS A 35 1.92 -0.02 10.74
CA HIS A 35 0.51 -0.04 11.07
C HIS A 35 -0.08 -1.44 10.86
N TYR A 36 -0.95 -1.86 11.77
CA TYR A 36 -1.79 -3.06 11.67
C TYR A 36 -3.21 -2.79 12.20
N HIS A 37 -4.18 -3.62 11.84
CA HIS A 37 -5.51 -3.62 12.46
C HIS A 37 -5.70 -4.87 13.36
N HIS A 38 -5.61 -6.08 12.79
CA HIS A 38 -5.80 -7.34 13.53
C HIS A 38 -4.52 -8.15 13.72
N SER A 39 -3.48 -7.91 12.91
CA SER A 39 -2.27 -8.74 12.87
C SER A 39 -1.20 -8.28 13.86
N GLU A 40 -1.52 -8.12 15.16
CA GLU A 40 -0.58 -7.68 16.18
C GLU A 40 0.67 -8.54 16.26
N LYS A 41 0.50 -9.87 16.30
CA LYS A 41 1.62 -10.82 16.33
C LYS A 41 2.55 -10.64 15.13
N GLY A 42 1.98 -10.48 13.93
CA GLY A 42 2.74 -10.23 12.71
C GLY A 42 3.49 -8.90 12.75
N ALA A 43 2.85 -7.83 13.25
CA ALA A 43 3.49 -6.52 13.39
C ALA A 43 4.69 -6.57 14.37
N LYS A 44 4.55 -7.28 15.50
CA LYS A 44 5.65 -7.52 16.45
C LYS A 44 6.80 -8.33 15.82
N GLN A 45 6.47 -9.37 15.05
CA GLN A 45 7.48 -10.14 14.32
C GLN A 45 8.18 -9.30 13.25
N THR A 46 7.42 -8.45 12.55
CA THR A 46 8.00 -7.55 11.56
C THR A 46 9.02 -6.63 12.20
N VAL A 47 8.65 -5.87 13.25
CA VAL A 47 9.57 -4.91 13.87
C VAL A 47 10.82 -5.58 14.46
N GLN A 48 10.68 -6.77 15.06
CA GLN A 48 11.81 -7.53 15.60
C GLN A 48 12.82 -7.95 14.50
N GLY A 49 12.35 -8.15 13.28
CA GLY A 49 13.18 -8.47 12.12
C GLY A 49 13.83 -7.26 11.45
N LEU A 50 13.48 -6.02 11.84
CA LEU A 50 14.07 -4.81 11.26
C LEU A 50 15.38 -4.43 11.95
N PRO A 51 16.35 -3.83 11.22
CA PRO A 51 17.56 -3.27 11.80
C PRO A 51 17.24 -2.23 12.90
N GLY A 52 17.64 -2.49 14.13
CA GLY A 52 17.36 -1.64 15.28
C GLY A 52 16.06 -1.94 16.04
N GLY A 53 15.21 -2.82 15.49
CA GLY A 53 13.99 -3.29 16.18
C GLY A 53 13.10 -2.16 16.72
N GLU A 54 12.46 -2.38 17.86
CA GLU A 54 11.54 -1.43 18.50
C GLU A 54 12.24 -0.14 19.01
N SER A 55 13.56 -0.12 19.11
CA SER A 55 14.28 1.11 19.46
C SER A 55 14.31 2.14 18.34
N ARG A 56 14.08 1.70 17.09
CA ARG A 56 14.15 2.55 15.90
C ARG A 56 12.80 2.64 15.16
N HIS A 57 11.96 1.63 15.29
CA HIS A 57 10.71 1.49 14.55
C HIS A 57 9.52 1.45 15.51
N LEU A 58 8.34 1.86 15.03
CA LEU A 58 7.14 1.99 15.84
C LEU A 58 6.04 1.05 15.32
N ILE A 59 5.27 0.45 16.23
CA ILE A 59 4.08 -0.34 15.91
C ILE A 59 2.87 0.45 16.39
N LEU A 60 1.87 0.63 15.51
CA LEU A 60 0.61 1.29 15.85
C LEU A 60 -0.58 0.51 15.30
N GLN A 61 -1.61 0.38 16.13
CA GLN A 61 -2.89 -0.20 15.75
C GLN A 61 -3.89 0.92 15.39
N ALA A 62 -4.64 0.73 14.31
CA ALA A 62 -5.78 1.59 13.97
C ALA A 62 -6.80 0.84 13.08
N ASP A 63 -8.08 1.20 13.14
CA ASP A 63 -9.03 0.87 12.08
C ASP A 63 -9.05 2.03 11.07
N LEU A 64 -8.51 1.78 9.89
CA LEU A 64 -8.41 2.79 8.83
C LEU A 64 -9.76 3.13 8.17
N LYS A 65 -10.82 2.39 8.45
CA LYS A 65 -12.17 2.74 7.98
C LYS A 65 -12.72 3.97 8.69
N GLU A 66 -12.18 4.27 9.89
CA GLU A 66 -12.56 5.42 10.71
C GLU A 66 -11.57 6.58 10.54
N VAL A 67 -12.06 7.71 10.05
CA VAL A 67 -11.22 8.90 9.77
C VAL A 67 -10.58 9.47 11.05
N SER A 68 -11.27 9.40 12.19
CA SER A 68 -10.71 9.78 13.49
C SER A 68 -9.48 8.95 13.86
N SER A 69 -9.56 7.62 13.65
CA SER A 69 -8.44 6.71 13.92
C SER A 69 -7.26 6.97 12.98
N ILE A 70 -7.50 7.38 11.74
CA ILE A 70 -6.43 7.80 10.80
C ILE A 70 -5.67 9.03 11.34
N LYS A 71 -6.40 10.04 11.81
CA LYS A 71 -5.79 11.26 12.37
C LYS A 71 -4.98 10.97 13.63
N GLU A 72 -5.50 10.11 14.51
CA GLU A 72 -4.80 9.69 15.71
C GLU A 72 -3.55 8.87 15.38
N LEU A 73 -3.64 7.93 14.42
CA LEU A 73 -2.51 7.14 13.93
C LEU A 73 -1.37 8.04 13.44
N VAL A 74 -1.68 9.00 12.54
CA VAL A 74 -0.68 9.91 11.97
C VAL A 74 -0.10 10.82 13.05
N GLY A 75 -0.95 11.42 13.90
CA GLY A 75 -0.49 12.28 15.00
C GLY A 75 0.45 11.55 15.95
N THR A 76 0.08 10.34 16.40
CA THR A 76 0.93 9.50 17.26
C THR A 76 2.23 9.08 16.57
N ALA A 77 2.16 8.76 15.28
CA ALA A 77 3.35 8.40 14.51
C ALA A 77 4.34 9.57 14.43
N GLU A 78 3.85 10.78 14.13
CA GLU A 78 4.71 11.97 14.02
C GLU A 78 5.25 12.43 15.37
N GLU A 79 4.46 12.35 16.43
CA GLU A 79 4.91 12.66 17.81
C GLU A 79 6.06 11.74 18.24
N LYS A 80 5.95 10.43 17.97
CA LYS A 80 6.91 9.43 18.47
C LYS A 80 8.10 9.19 17.55
N SER A 81 7.92 9.33 16.23
CA SER A 81 8.94 8.98 15.23
C SER A 81 9.47 10.19 14.46
N GLY A 82 8.80 11.34 14.57
CA GLY A 82 9.07 12.52 13.74
C GLY A 82 8.23 12.56 12.45
N PRO A 83 8.38 13.63 11.67
CA PRO A 83 7.49 13.91 10.54
C PRO A 83 7.53 12.81 9.47
N ILE A 84 6.35 12.37 9.03
CA ILE A 84 6.23 11.35 7.98
C ILE A 84 6.66 11.93 6.64
N SER A 85 7.67 11.33 6.02
CA SER A 85 8.18 11.70 4.69
C SER A 85 7.75 10.73 3.59
N VAL A 86 7.39 9.49 3.96
CA VAL A 86 6.89 8.47 3.02
C VAL A 86 5.62 7.85 3.57
N LEU A 87 4.58 7.76 2.73
CA LEU A 87 3.36 7.01 3.02
C LEU A 87 3.22 5.87 2.00
N ILE A 88 3.10 4.64 2.49
CA ILE A 88 2.75 3.46 1.68
C ILE A 88 1.34 3.01 2.05
N ASN A 89 0.37 3.29 1.19
CA ASN A 89 -0.99 2.80 1.30
C ASN A 89 -1.06 1.36 0.78
N ASN A 90 -0.77 0.40 1.67
CA ASN A 90 -0.74 -1.03 1.34
C ASN A 90 -1.92 -1.80 1.97
N ALA A 91 -2.49 -1.35 3.08
CA ALA A 91 -3.64 -2.02 3.70
C ALA A 91 -4.80 -2.12 2.72
N ALA A 92 -5.34 -3.33 2.57
CA ALA A 92 -6.49 -3.61 1.71
C ALA A 92 -7.15 -4.93 2.14
N ASP A 93 -8.44 -5.03 1.89
CA ASP A 93 -9.16 -6.29 1.93
C ASP A 93 -9.55 -6.72 0.52
N PHE A 94 -9.60 -8.05 0.36
CA PHE A 94 -9.90 -8.72 -0.90
C PHE A 94 -10.67 -10.01 -0.61
N PHE A 95 -11.93 -10.05 -1.01
CA PHE A 95 -12.79 -11.23 -0.90
C PHE A 95 -13.82 -11.27 -2.03
N PRO A 96 -14.38 -12.45 -2.37
CA PRO A 96 -15.37 -12.59 -3.41
C PRO A 96 -16.66 -11.83 -3.08
N THR A 97 -17.17 -11.11 -4.06
CA THR A 97 -18.43 -10.34 -4.00
C THR A 97 -19.24 -10.63 -5.28
N PRO A 98 -19.95 -11.80 -5.32
CA PRO A 98 -20.72 -12.18 -6.52
C PRO A 98 -21.87 -11.19 -6.76
N LEU A 99 -22.06 -10.78 -8.02
CA LEU A 99 -22.96 -9.68 -8.43
C LEU A 99 -24.37 -9.75 -7.79
N PHE A 100 -24.95 -10.94 -7.67
CA PHE A 100 -26.33 -11.09 -7.21
C PHE A 100 -26.48 -11.31 -5.70
N SER A 101 -25.39 -11.36 -4.94
CA SER A 101 -25.39 -11.59 -3.49
C SER A 101 -24.50 -10.63 -2.70
N THR A 102 -23.82 -9.71 -3.36
CA THR A 102 -23.04 -8.67 -2.69
C THR A 102 -23.95 -7.79 -1.84
N THR A 103 -23.59 -7.60 -0.57
CA THR A 103 -24.32 -6.74 0.35
C THR A 103 -23.77 -5.31 0.35
N GLU A 104 -24.57 -4.37 0.89
CA GLU A 104 -24.14 -2.98 1.07
C GLU A 104 -22.95 -2.89 2.02
N GLU A 105 -22.93 -3.71 3.10
CA GLU A 105 -21.83 -3.76 4.07
C GLU A 105 -20.53 -4.22 3.44
N GLU A 106 -20.57 -5.22 2.56
CA GLU A 106 -19.39 -5.69 1.82
C GLU A 106 -18.85 -4.62 0.87
N TRP A 107 -19.74 -3.91 0.17
CA TRP A 107 -19.41 -2.78 -0.68
C TRP A 107 -18.76 -1.67 0.12
N ASP A 108 -19.42 -1.19 1.18
CA ASP A 108 -18.94 -0.10 2.02
C ASP A 108 -17.61 -0.43 2.70
N HIS A 109 -17.45 -1.67 3.16
CA HIS A 109 -16.21 -2.14 3.76
C HIS A 109 -15.03 -2.02 2.79
N LEU A 110 -15.19 -2.55 1.56
CA LEU A 110 -14.12 -2.53 0.56
C LEU A 110 -13.77 -1.10 0.12
N LEU A 111 -14.77 -0.25 -0.10
CA LEU A 111 -14.52 1.14 -0.47
C LEU A 111 -13.95 1.96 0.68
N ALA A 112 -14.40 1.71 1.91
CA ALA A 112 -13.87 2.41 3.09
C ALA A 112 -12.37 2.12 3.29
N LEU A 113 -11.96 0.85 3.22
CA LEU A 113 -10.57 0.48 3.45
C LEU A 113 -9.67 0.76 2.23
N ASN A 114 -10.11 0.35 1.02
CA ASN A 114 -9.25 0.35 -0.16
C ASN A 114 -9.17 1.71 -0.87
N LEU A 115 -10.13 2.61 -0.63
CA LEU A 115 -10.20 3.90 -1.35
C LEU A 115 -10.31 5.10 -0.40
N LYS A 116 -11.30 5.10 0.52
CA LYS A 116 -11.50 6.22 1.46
C LYS A 116 -10.29 6.38 2.39
N ALA A 117 -9.78 5.31 2.97
CA ALA A 117 -8.63 5.36 3.87
C ALA A 117 -7.36 5.93 3.21
N PRO A 118 -6.91 5.50 2.01
CA PRO A 118 -5.81 6.12 1.29
C PRO A 118 -5.97 7.63 1.06
N PHE A 119 -7.19 8.09 0.78
CA PHE A 119 -7.46 9.52 0.62
C PHE A 119 -7.19 10.29 1.92
N PHE A 120 -7.78 9.86 3.04
CA PHE A 120 -7.64 10.57 4.31
C PHE A 120 -6.24 10.42 4.92
N LEU A 121 -5.54 9.30 4.72
CA LEU A 121 -4.14 9.16 5.06
C LEU A 121 -3.28 10.17 4.28
N ALA A 122 -3.44 10.22 2.95
CA ALA A 122 -2.74 11.17 2.11
C ALA A 122 -3.04 12.62 2.52
N GLN A 123 -4.32 12.97 2.75
CA GLN A 123 -4.72 14.30 3.20
C GLN A 123 -4.04 14.69 4.50
N THR A 124 -3.97 13.76 5.48
CA THR A 124 -3.44 14.05 6.81
C THR A 124 -1.92 14.26 6.79
N VAL A 125 -1.16 13.46 6.01
CA VAL A 125 0.31 13.61 5.95
C VAL A 125 0.76 14.68 4.97
N ALA A 126 -0.05 15.01 3.97
CA ALA A 126 0.36 15.89 2.87
C ALA A 126 0.61 17.33 3.30
N GLU A 127 -0.11 17.84 4.29
CA GLU A 127 0.09 19.20 4.81
C GLU A 127 1.51 19.37 5.36
N GLY A 128 1.95 18.42 6.18
CA GLY A 128 3.33 18.40 6.69
C GLY A 128 4.36 18.19 5.59
N MET A 129 4.12 17.29 4.64
CA MET A 129 5.02 17.06 3.51
C MET A 129 5.18 18.33 2.65
N LYS A 130 4.08 19.01 2.30
CA LYS A 130 4.12 20.26 1.52
C LYS A 130 4.85 21.36 2.27
N SER A 131 4.63 21.52 3.57
CA SER A 131 5.31 22.56 4.35
C SER A 131 6.83 22.37 4.43
N ARG A 132 7.28 21.12 4.32
CA ARG A 132 8.72 20.78 4.29
C ARG A 132 9.32 20.79 2.87
N GLY A 133 8.47 20.90 1.83
CA GLY A 133 8.91 20.90 0.43
C GLY A 133 9.28 19.51 -0.10
N GLU A 134 9.00 18.43 0.63
CA GLU A 134 9.31 17.06 0.19
C GLU A 134 8.35 16.01 0.79
N GLY A 135 8.00 15.03 -0.03
CA GLY A 135 7.23 13.86 0.41
C GLY A 135 7.00 12.86 -0.72
N LYS A 136 6.76 11.61 -0.35
CA LYS A 136 6.41 10.57 -1.32
C LYS A 136 5.23 9.72 -0.82
N ILE A 137 4.26 9.51 -1.69
CA ILE A 137 3.08 8.66 -1.42
C ILE A 137 3.04 7.57 -2.48
N ILE A 138 2.97 6.31 -2.05
CA ILE A 138 2.81 5.16 -2.94
C ILE A 138 1.53 4.42 -2.58
N ASN A 139 0.64 4.29 -3.55
CA ASN A 139 -0.62 3.57 -3.41
C ASN A 139 -0.49 2.17 -4.03
N MET A 140 -0.78 1.12 -3.24
CA MET A 140 -0.86 -0.24 -3.77
C MET A 140 -2.21 -0.42 -4.48
N VAL A 141 -2.17 -0.31 -5.80
CA VAL A 141 -3.31 -0.50 -6.70
C VAL A 141 -3.50 -2.00 -6.98
N ASP A 142 -3.86 -2.38 -8.19
CA ASP A 142 -3.97 -3.78 -8.63
C ASP A 142 -4.07 -3.84 -10.17
N SER A 143 -3.55 -4.88 -10.78
CA SER A 143 -3.68 -5.11 -12.23
C SER A 143 -5.11 -5.35 -12.71
N SER A 144 -6.04 -5.71 -11.79
CA SER A 144 -7.47 -5.85 -12.07
C SER A 144 -8.16 -4.55 -12.49
N THR A 145 -7.51 -3.39 -12.35
CA THR A 145 -8.03 -2.11 -12.82
C THR A 145 -8.15 -2.04 -14.34
N GLU A 146 -7.30 -2.75 -15.07
CA GLU A 146 -7.35 -2.84 -16.53
C GLU A 146 -8.35 -3.92 -17.00
N ARG A 147 -8.54 -4.97 -16.20
CA ARG A 147 -9.40 -6.11 -16.53
C ARG A 147 -10.15 -6.61 -15.30
N PRO A 148 -11.29 -5.98 -14.93
CA PRO A 148 -12.02 -6.28 -13.70
C PRO A 148 -12.50 -7.74 -13.64
N TRP A 149 -12.39 -8.32 -12.44
CA TRP A 149 -12.84 -9.68 -12.17
C TRP A 149 -14.31 -9.68 -11.77
N VAL A 150 -15.12 -10.46 -12.46
CA VAL A 150 -16.60 -10.45 -12.33
C VAL A 150 -17.11 -10.80 -10.94
N SER A 151 -16.37 -11.58 -10.16
CA SER A 151 -16.73 -11.95 -8.78
C SER A 151 -16.11 -11.03 -7.71
N PHE A 152 -15.50 -9.89 -8.11
CA PHE A 152 -14.79 -8.97 -7.21
C PHE A 152 -15.04 -7.51 -7.60
N LEU A 153 -16.25 -7.20 -8.11
CA LEU A 153 -16.54 -5.88 -8.68
C LEU A 153 -16.32 -4.71 -7.69
N PRO A 154 -16.80 -4.74 -6.42
CA PRO A 154 -16.51 -3.68 -5.44
C PRO A 154 -15.00 -3.48 -5.19
N TYR A 155 -14.24 -4.57 -5.08
CA TYR A 155 -12.78 -4.50 -4.97
C TYR A 155 -12.14 -3.82 -6.19
N CYS A 156 -12.45 -4.30 -7.40
CA CYS A 156 -11.92 -3.72 -8.64
C CYS A 156 -12.29 -2.24 -8.78
N THR A 157 -13.53 -1.89 -8.41
CA THR A 157 -14.01 -0.49 -8.40
C THR A 157 -13.21 0.36 -7.42
N SER A 158 -12.94 -0.15 -6.20
CA SER A 158 -12.13 0.57 -5.20
C SER A 158 -10.71 0.82 -5.71
N LYS A 159 -10.10 -0.18 -6.37
CA LYS A 159 -8.75 -0.06 -6.94
C LYS A 159 -8.70 0.85 -8.17
N ALA A 160 -9.73 0.84 -9.03
CA ALA A 160 -9.87 1.79 -10.13
C ALA A 160 -10.04 3.24 -9.61
N GLY A 161 -10.83 3.42 -8.55
CA GLY A 161 -10.92 4.70 -7.83
C GLY A 161 -9.56 5.16 -7.30
N LEU A 162 -8.76 4.24 -6.76
CA LEU A 162 -7.41 4.54 -6.25
C LEU A 162 -6.43 4.95 -7.37
N VAL A 163 -6.59 4.45 -8.60
CA VAL A 163 -5.85 4.94 -9.79
C VAL A 163 -6.16 6.42 -10.03
N SER A 164 -7.45 6.78 -10.08
CA SER A 164 -7.89 8.17 -10.26
C SER A 164 -7.41 9.06 -9.13
N LEU A 165 -7.53 8.60 -7.88
CA LEU A 165 -7.06 9.29 -6.69
C LEU A 165 -5.55 9.55 -6.74
N THR A 166 -4.74 8.57 -7.13
CA THR A 166 -3.28 8.69 -7.28
C THR A 166 -2.91 9.83 -8.22
N LYS A 167 -3.53 9.85 -9.40
CA LYS A 167 -3.31 10.91 -10.42
C LYS A 167 -3.79 12.28 -9.93
N GLY A 168 -4.93 12.33 -9.24
CA GLY A 168 -5.48 13.55 -8.67
C GLY A 168 -4.58 14.15 -7.58
N LEU A 169 -4.11 13.29 -6.66
CA LEU A 169 -3.18 13.69 -5.59
C LEU A 169 -1.83 14.15 -6.15
N ALA A 170 -1.30 13.47 -7.18
CA ALA A 170 -0.06 13.89 -7.83
C ALA A 170 -0.15 15.31 -8.38
N ARG A 171 -1.30 15.68 -8.97
CA ARG A 171 -1.54 17.05 -9.46
C ARG A 171 -1.72 18.07 -8.33
N ALA A 172 -2.44 17.69 -7.27
CA ALA A 172 -2.78 18.60 -6.16
C ALA A 172 -1.59 18.88 -5.24
N LEU A 173 -0.65 17.93 -5.13
CA LEU A 173 0.45 17.98 -4.17
C LEU A 173 1.80 18.33 -4.81
N SER A 174 1.83 18.45 -6.14
CA SER A 174 3.01 18.86 -6.89
C SER A 174 3.32 20.35 -6.66
N PRO A 175 4.60 20.78 -6.72
CA PRO A 175 5.80 19.96 -6.99
C PRO A 175 6.39 19.28 -5.75
N GLU A 176 5.94 19.58 -4.54
CA GLU A 176 6.59 19.22 -3.28
C GLU A 176 6.46 17.71 -2.97
N VAL A 177 5.33 17.09 -3.37
CA VAL A 177 5.04 15.68 -3.04
C VAL A 177 4.82 14.87 -4.31
N GLN A 178 5.58 13.80 -4.46
CA GLN A 178 5.38 12.83 -5.52
C GLN A 178 4.37 11.77 -5.08
N VAL A 179 3.37 11.50 -5.93
CA VAL A 179 2.35 10.48 -5.66
C VAL A 179 2.28 9.51 -6.82
N ASN A 180 2.53 8.23 -6.54
CA ASN A 180 2.54 7.17 -7.55
C ASN A 180 1.75 5.95 -7.07
N GLY A 181 1.40 5.08 -8.00
CA GLY A 181 0.79 3.79 -7.73
C GLY A 181 1.66 2.64 -8.23
N ILE A 182 1.57 1.50 -7.57
CA ILE A 182 2.07 0.23 -8.06
C ILE A 182 0.86 -0.66 -8.30
N ALA A 183 0.79 -1.32 -9.44
CA ALA A 183 -0.27 -2.27 -9.79
C ALA A 183 0.31 -3.69 -9.84
N PRO A 184 0.29 -4.42 -8.70
CA PRO A 184 0.75 -5.80 -8.68
C PRO A 184 -0.15 -6.71 -9.52
N GLY A 185 0.45 -7.71 -10.14
CA GLY A 185 -0.25 -8.89 -10.59
C GLY A 185 -0.48 -9.89 -9.45
N THR A 186 -0.55 -11.17 -9.78
CA THR A 186 -0.61 -12.21 -8.76
C THR A 186 0.77 -12.33 -8.08
N VAL A 187 0.87 -11.78 -6.87
CA VAL A 187 2.06 -11.83 -5.99
C VAL A 187 1.65 -12.48 -4.68
N LEU A 188 2.40 -13.42 -4.16
CA LEU A 188 2.15 -14.09 -2.89
C LEU A 188 0.76 -14.77 -2.81
N THR A 189 0.74 -16.07 -2.98
CA THR A 189 -0.49 -16.86 -2.78
C THR A 189 -1.06 -16.65 -1.37
N PRO A 190 -2.36 -16.29 -1.22
CA PRO A 190 -2.97 -16.19 0.10
C PRO A 190 -2.94 -17.55 0.80
N PRO A 191 -2.60 -17.61 2.11
CA PRO A 191 -2.57 -18.87 2.87
C PRO A 191 -3.89 -19.64 2.81
N ASP A 192 -5.02 -18.90 2.88
CA ASP A 192 -6.37 -19.47 2.90
C ASP A 192 -6.88 -19.88 1.51
N HIS A 193 -6.17 -19.48 0.46
CA HIS A 193 -6.49 -19.80 -0.93
C HIS A 193 -5.56 -20.90 -1.53
N ALA A 194 -4.91 -21.70 -0.68
CA ALA A 194 -4.10 -22.85 -1.13
C ALA A 194 -4.90 -23.85 -1.99
N LYS A 195 -6.23 -23.78 -1.97
CA LYS A 195 -7.14 -24.55 -2.85
C LYS A 195 -7.49 -23.83 -4.16
N MET A 196 -7.15 -22.56 -4.34
CA MET A 196 -7.34 -21.87 -5.61
C MET A 196 -6.28 -22.36 -6.61
N ASN A 197 -6.73 -22.82 -7.74
CA ASN A 197 -5.83 -23.24 -8.81
C ASN A 197 -5.14 -22.01 -9.44
N PHE A 198 -3.91 -21.74 -9.01
CA PHE A 198 -3.08 -20.63 -9.53
C PHE A 198 -2.50 -20.91 -10.94
N SER A 199 -2.77 -22.07 -11.52
CA SER A 199 -2.37 -22.35 -12.92
C SER A 199 -2.90 -21.28 -13.88
N SER A 200 -4.15 -20.87 -13.69
CA SER A 200 -4.75 -19.75 -14.44
C SER A 200 -3.98 -18.43 -14.27
N SER A 201 -3.48 -18.13 -13.08
CA SER A 201 -2.70 -16.91 -12.85
C SER A 201 -1.34 -16.94 -13.57
N VAL A 202 -0.70 -18.10 -13.62
CA VAL A 202 0.54 -18.31 -14.38
C VAL A 202 0.27 -18.27 -15.89
N GLU A 203 -0.82 -18.91 -16.34
CA GLU A 203 -1.23 -18.92 -17.74
C GLU A 203 -1.48 -17.51 -18.30
N HIS A 204 -2.13 -16.64 -17.50
CA HIS A 204 -2.44 -15.25 -17.85
C HIS A 204 -1.29 -14.28 -17.58
N SER A 205 -0.14 -14.73 -17.09
CA SER A 205 1.09 -13.93 -17.03
C SER A 205 1.94 -14.19 -18.26
N LEU A 206 2.40 -13.16 -18.95
CA LEU A 206 3.33 -13.31 -20.09
C LEU A 206 4.66 -13.91 -19.66
N LEU A 207 5.13 -13.59 -18.43
CA LEU A 207 6.37 -14.12 -17.87
C LEU A 207 6.22 -15.53 -17.30
N LYS A 208 5.02 -16.14 -17.36
CA LYS A 208 4.73 -17.53 -16.97
C LYS A 208 5.19 -17.90 -15.54
N ARG A 209 5.11 -16.95 -14.63
CA ARG A 209 5.36 -17.15 -13.20
C ARG A 209 4.44 -16.30 -12.34
N ILE A 210 4.27 -16.67 -11.08
CA ILE A 210 3.72 -15.81 -10.04
C ILE A 210 4.84 -14.85 -9.60
N GLY A 211 4.50 -13.60 -9.32
CA GLY A 211 5.41 -12.63 -8.76
C GLY A 211 5.77 -12.95 -7.30
N SER A 212 6.85 -12.37 -6.83
CA SER A 212 7.31 -12.42 -5.45
C SER A 212 7.15 -11.06 -4.76
N ALA A 213 7.28 -11.02 -3.44
CA ALA A 213 7.34 -9.76 -2.71
C ALA A 213 8.50 -8.88 -3.21
N GLU A 214 9.62 -9.50 -3.59
CA GLU A 214 10.79 -8.82 -4.10
C GLU A 214 10.51 -8.03 -5.39
N ASP A 215 9.70 -8.57 -6.32
CA ASP A 215 9.32 -7.86 -7.55
C ASP A 215 8.62 -6.52 -7.22
N ILE A 216 7.82 -6.48 -6.13
CA ILE A 216 7.12 -5.27 -5.71
C ILE A 216 8.02 -4.33 -4.90
N VAL A 217 8.86 -4.90 -4.04
CA VAL A 217 9.80 -4.13 -3.22
C VAL A 217 10.77 -3.33 -4.10
N GLN A 218 11.28 -3.91 -5.18
CA GLN A 218 12.12 -3.21 -6.16
C GLN A 218 11.38 -2.04 -6.83
N ALA A 219 10.08 -2.20 -7.12
CA ALA A 219 9.27 -1.12 -7.67
C ALA A 219 9.04 0.01 -6.65
N VAL A 220 8.83 -0.33 -5.37
CA VAL A 220 8.77 0.67 -4.29
C VAL A 220 10.07 1.44 -4.20
N GLU A 221 11.22 0.75 -4.16
CA GLU A 221 12.53 1.38 -4.12
C GLU A 221 12.78 2.30 -5.31
N TYR A 222 12.48 1.84 -6.53
CA TYR A 222 12.57 2.66 -7.74
C TYR A 222 11.77 3.97 -7.60
N LEU A 223 10.52 3.92 -7.16
CA LEU A 223 9.69 5.12 -7.00
C LEU A 223 10.18 6.03 -5.87
N LEU A 224 10.80 5.48 -4.83
CA LEU A 224 11.38 6.27 -3.74
C LEU A 224 12.67 6.98 -4.14
N LEU A 225 13.50 6.34 -4.98
CA LEU A 225 14.77 6.91 -5.44
C LEU A 225 14.60 7.85 -6.64
N SER A 226 13.53 7.69 -7.43
CA SER A 226 13.25 8.55 -8.59
C SER A 226 12.74 9.91 -8.15
N ASP A 227 13.29 10.98 -8.71
CA ASP A 227 12.91 12.37 -8.42
C ASP A 227 12.08 13.03 -9.55
N PHE A 228 11.93 12.36 -10.69
CA PHE A 228 11.19 12.84 -11.87
C PHE A 228 10.01 11.92 -12.26
N VAL A 229 9.44 11.20 -11.28
CA VAL A 229 8.28 10.30 -11.48
C VAL A 229 7.16 10.66 -10.52
N THR A 230 6.04 11.15 -11.06
CA THR A 230 4.80 11.39 -10.30
C THR A 230 3.57 11.15 -11.16
N GLY A 231 2.47 10.73 -10.56
CA GLY A 231 1.19 10.44 -11.23
C GLY A 231 1.18 9.15 -12.05
N THR A 232 2.23 8.33 -11.98
CA THR A 232 2.28 7.05 -12.70
C THR A 232 1.58 5.94 -11.92
N ILE A 233 1.05 4.97 -12.66
CA ILE A 233 0.69 3.65 -12.13
C ILE A 233 1.66 2.67 -12.78
N LEU A 234 2.57 2.12 -11.99
CA LEU A 234 3.59 1.19 -12.44
C LEU A 234 3.06 -0.25 -12.37
N PRO A 235 2.79 -0.92 -13.51
CA PRO A 235 2.42 -2.32 -13.50
C PRO A 235 3.62 -3.20 -13.10
N VAL A 236 3.41 -4.10 -12.14
CA VAL A 236 4.38 -5.13 -11.72
C VAL A 236 3.63 -6.46 -11.68
N ASP A 237 3.24 -6.94 -12.86
CA ASP A 237 2.23 -7.98 -13.01
C ASP A 237 2.64 -9.13 -13.94
N GLY A 238 3.89 -9.15 -14.39
CA GLY A 238 4.39 -10.14 -15.33
C GLY A 238 3.70 -10.07 -16.72
N GLY A 239 3.15 -8.91 -17.08
CA GLY A 239 2.42 -8.69 -18.33
C GLY A 239 0.98 -9.17 -18.30
N ARG A 240 0.39 -9.36 -17.10
CA ARG A 240 -1.00 -9.83 -16.95
C ARG A 240 -2.03 -8.82 -17.50
N SER A 241 -1.78 -7.53 -17.35
CA SER A 241 -2.68 -6.46 -17.82
C SER A 241 -2.75 -6.32 -19.34
N VAL A 242 -1.72 -6.82 -20.05
CA VAL A 242 -1.63 -6.77 -21.53
C VAL A 242 -1.81 -8.14 -22.21
N TYR A 243 -2.17 -9.17 -21.44
CA TYR A 243 -2.43 -10.53 -21.93
C TYR A 243 -3.79 -10.66 -22.61
#